data_9d67a193be88d771393becc82610a6fc
#
_entry.id   9d67a193be88d771393becc82610a6fc
#
_cell.length_a   1.000
_cell.length_b   1.000
_cell.length_c   1.000
_cell.angle_alpha   90.00
_cell.angle_beta   90.00
_cell.angle_gamma   90.00
#
_symmetry.space_group_name_H-M   'P 1'
#
loop_
_entity.id
_entity.type
_entity.pdbx_description
1 polymer ?
#
loop_
_entity_poly.entity_id
_entity_poly.type
_entity_poly.pdbx_seq_one_letter_code
_entity_poly.pdbx_strand_id
1 'polypeptide(L)'
;PYLYSTAYETHWRGLPMMRAMLLEFQEDLTVRQLSTQYMLGESLLVAPVFDQQIHHIYLPAGSWVEFETGNRMPGGRWIVSEKKLDKIPLYLRENRMIPTLLEAPMHIGEENFRRLRVVMNVTDRMEQVYYDDGVTGKAAAVLGGGQLEISFEGMDVAEVVAYCGQEVHRAFLNGKKCEIRREGSALLLKG
;
A
#
# COMPACT_ATOMS: atom_id res chain seq x y z
N PRO A 1 2.76 -5.53 10.78
CA PRO A 1 1.56 -6.28 10.33
C PRO A 1 1.63 -6.71 8.86
N TYR A 2 1.96 -5.80 7.91
CA TYR A 2 1.99 -6.12 6.47
C TYR A 2 2.97 -7.26 6.13
N LEU A 3 4.21 -7.18 6.58
CA LEU A 3 5.22 -8.21 6.30
C LEU A 3 4.84 -9.57 6.89
N TYR A 4 4.30 -9.58 8.10
CA TYR A 4 3.83 -10.81 8.75
C TYR A 4 2.68 -11.43 7.96
N SER A 5 1.70 -10.63 7.55
CA SER A 5 0.57 -11.08 6.72
C SER A 5 1.06 -11.67 5.39
N THR A 6 2.04 -11.04 4.75
CA THR A 6 2.62 -11.53 3.51
C THR A 6 3.36 -12.86 3.71
N ALA A 7 4.08 -13.02 4.84
CA ALA A 7 4.73 -14.29 5.20
C ALA A 7 3.70 -15.38 5.48
N TYR A 8 2.60 -15.05 6.17
CA TYR A 8 1.51 -15.98 6.42
C TYR A 8 0.84 -16.42 5.11
N GLU A 9 0.59 -15.50 4.19
CA GLU A 9 0.07 -15.81 2.86
C GLU A 9 1.01 -16.76 2.08
N THR A 10 2.32 -16.54 2.18
CA THR A 10 3.33 -17.42 1.58
C THR A 10 3.17 -18.87 2.06
N HIS A 11 2.92 -19.06 3.34
CA HIS A 11 2.72 -20.40 3.92
C HIS A 11 1.49 -21.11 3.32
N TRP A 12 0.39 -20.39 3.14
CA TRP A 12 -0.87 -20.99 2.66
C TRP A 12 -0.98 -21.09 1.14
N ARG A 13 -0.46 -20.11 0.41
CA ARG A 13 -0.62 -20.03 -1.06
C ARG A 13 0.61 -20.48 -1.84
N GLY A 14 1.74 -20.67 -1.17
CA GLY A 14 3.01 -20.99 -1.83
C GLY A 14 3.59 -19.84 -2.66
N LEU A 15 3.03 -18.63 -2.57
CA LEU A 15 3.54 -17.44 -3.26
C LEU A 15 4.65 -16.79 -2.42
N PRO A 16 5.80 -16.46 -3.00
CA PRO A 16 6.88 -15.82 -2.24
C PRO A 16 6.47 -14.41 -1.75
N MET A 17 7.09 -13.95 -0.66
CA MET A 17 6.90 -12.56 -0.20
C MET A 17 7.43 -11.57 -1.25
N MET A 18 8.63 -11.82 -1.77
CA MET A 18 9.22 -11.06 -2.88
C MET A 18 8.82 -11.75 -4.18
N ARG A 19 7.91 -11.13 -4.92
CA ARG A 19 7.32 -11.71 -6.14
C ARG A 19 7.94 -11.08 -7.38
N ALA A 20 8.46 -11.89 -8.29
CA ALA A 20 8.79 -11.38 -9.61
C ALA A 20 7.57 -10.67 -10.20
N MET A 21 7.79 -9.57 -10.92
CA MET A 21 6.69 -8.77 -11.51
C MET A 21 5.74 -9.62 -12.34
N LEU A 22 6.26 -10.64 -13.02
CA LEU A 22 5.49 -11.60 -13.81
C LEU A 22 4.43 -12.37 -13.00
N LEU A 23 4.65 -12.64 -11.73
CA LEU A 23 3.67 -13.34 -10.88
C LEU A 23 2.39 -12.54 -10.64
N GLU A 24 2.51 -11.20 -10.63
CA GLU A 24 1.39 -10.29 -10.38
C GLU A 24 0.80 -9.66 -11.66
N PHE A 25 1.57 -9.61 -12.76
CA PHE A 25 1.20 -8.92 -14.00
C PHE A 25 1.48 -9.80 -15.23
N GLN A 26 0.91 -11.00 -15.26
CA GLN A 26 1.20 -12.02 -16.27
C GLN A 26 0.88 -11.58 -17.71
N GLU A 27 -0.13 -10.73 -17.88
CA GLU A 27 -0.58 -10.22 -19.18
C GLU A 27 0.30 -9.08 -19.71
N ASP A 28 1.13 -8.46 -18.86
CA ASP A 28 2.02 -7.38 -19.26
C ASP A 28 3.36 -7.92 -19.75
N LEU A 29 3.56 -7.86 -21.07
CA LEU A 29 4.78 -8.38 -21.70
C LEU A 29 6.05 -7.69 -21.24
N THR A 30 5.96 -6.42 -20.81
CA THR A 30 7.10 -5.62 -20.34
C THR A 30 7.72 -6.21 -19.09
N VAL A 31 6.91 -6.81 -18.21
CA VAL A 31 7.41 -7.32 -16.93
C VAL A 31 8.15 -8.64 -17.01
N ARG A 32 8.08 -9.35 -18.17
CA ARG A 32 8.65 -10.69 -18.31
C ARG A 32 10.16 -10.78 -18.11
N GLN A 33 10.86 -9.69 -18.38
CA GLN A 33 12.33 -9.63 -18.27
C GLN A 33 12.81 -8.64 -17.20
N LEU A 34 11.91 -8.13 -16.37
CA LEU A 34 12.27 -7.21 -15.31
C LEU A 34 12.91 -7.95 -14.13
N SER A 35 14.19 -7.66 -13.88
CA SER A 35 14.97 -8.22 -12.77
C SER A 35 15.38 -7.17 -11.72
N THR A 36 15.14 -5.88 -11.99
CA THR A 36 15.58 -4.77 -11.15
C THR A 36 14.53 -4.27 -10.18
N GLN A 37 13.33 -4.86 -10.21
CA GLN A 37 12.20 -4.52 -9.35
C GLN A 37 11.34 -5.75 -9.08
N TYR A 38 10.58 -5.72 -8.00
CA TYR A 38 9.70 -6.80 -7.59
C TYR A 38 8.49 -6.29 -6.82
N MET A 39 7.47 -7.14 -6.65
CA MET A 39 6.38 -6.87 -5.72
C MET A 39 6.70 -7.48 -4.34
N LEU A 40 6.56 -6.70 -3.29
CA LEU A 40 6.53 -7.19 -1.91
C LEU A 40 5.06 -7.45 -1.55
N GLY A 41 4.66 -8.71 -1.49
CA GLY A 41 3.26 -9.08 -1.48
C GLY A 41 2.53 -8.60 -2.75
N GLU A 42 1.24 -8.35 -2.64
CA GLU A 42 0.41 -7.87 -3.76
C GLU A 42 0.28 -6.34 -3.84
N SER A 43 0.74 -5.62 -2.78
CA SER A 43 0.43 -4.20 -2.61
C SER A 43 1.58 -3.27 -2.96
N LEU A 44 2.82 -3.68 -2.76
CA LEU A 44 3.97 -2.77 -2.79
C LEU A 44 4.99 -3.17 -3.86
N LEU A 45 5.19 -2.29 -4.84
CA LEU A 45 6.31 -2.41 -5.77
C LEU A 45 7.56 -1.84 -5.13
N VAL A 46 8.64 -2.60 -5.18
CA VAL A 46 9.97 -2.26 -4.66
C VAL A 46 10.96 -2.21 -5.80
N ALA A 47 11.66 -1.10 -5.92
CA ALA A 47 12.71 -0.90 -6.93
C ALA A 47 14.05 -0.57 -6.24
N PRO A 48 14.85 -1.57 -5.83
CA PRO A 48 16.11 -1.35 -5.16
C PRO A 48 17.08 -0.53 -6.01
N VAL A 49 17.82 0.34 -5.35
CA VAL A 49 18.88 1.14 -5.97
C VAL A 49 20.20 0.38 -5.83
N PHE A 50 20.81 -0.01 -6.94
CA PHE A 50 22.05 -0.80 -6.94
C PHE A 50 23.32 0.04 -7.09
N ASP A 51 23.18 1.25 -7.64
CA ASP A 51 24.29 2.21 -7.83
C ASP A 51 23.79 3.64 -7.69
N GLN A 52 24.65 4.62 -7.96
CA GLN A 52 24.31 6.05 -7.89
C GLN A 52 23.81 6.62 -9.22
N GLN A 53 23.41 5.78 -10.16
CA GLN A 53 22.94 6.20 -11.47
C GLN A 53 21.44 6.47 -11.49
N ILE A 54 20.96 6.90 -12.63
CA ILE A 54 19.54 7.09 -12.89
C ILE A 54 18.89 5.70 -13.05
N HIS A 55 17.84 5.43 -12.27
CA HIS A 55 17.11 4.17 -12.32
C HIS A 55 15.82 4.34 -13.11
N HIS A 56 15.61 3.44 -14.05
CA HIS A 56 14.36 3.31 -14.77
C HIS A 56 13.47 2.27 -14.09
N ILE A 57 12.28 2.69 -13.65
CA ILE A 57 11.31 1.86 -12.96
C ILE A 57 10.07 1.73 -13.85
N TYR A 58 9.62 0.54 -14.10
CA TYR A 58 8.38 0.30 -14.82
C TYR A 58 7.21 0.16 -13.84
N LEU A 59 6.22 1.02 -13.98
CA LEU A 59 4.96 0.91 -13.26
C LEU A 59 3.95 0.21 -14.17
N PRO A 60 3.50 -1.02 -13.86
CA PRO A 60 2.42 -1.67 -14.61
C PRO A 60 1.14 -0.84 -14.66
N ALA A 61 0.23 -1.18 -15.58
CA ALA A 61 -1.05 -0.48 -15.71
C ALA A 61 -1.78 -0.33 -14.37
N GLY A 62 -2.50 0.79 -14.19
CA GLY A 62 -3.19 1.17 -12.98
C GLY A 62 -2.68 2.48 -12.39
N SER A 63 -3.00 2.75 -11.15
CA SER A 63 -2.56 3.94 -10.41
C SER A 63 -1.62 3.57 -9.27
N TRP A 64 -0.54 4.30 -9.15
CA TRP A 64 0.52 4.07 -8.16
C TRP A 64 0.73 5.31 -7.30
N VAL A 65 1.08 5.11 -6.05
CA VAL A 65 1.48 6.19 -5.14
C VAL A 65 2.90 5.93 -4.69
N GLU A 66 3.80 6.88 -4.92
CA GLU A 66 5.14 6.84 -4.33
C GLU A 66 5.02 6.95 -2.80
N PHE A 67 5.48 5.94 -2.10
CA PHE A 67 5.20 5.78 -0.67
C PHE A 67 5.85 6.86 0.21
N GLU A 68 6.99 7.39 -0.21
CA GLU A 68 7.73 8.43 0.53
C GLU A 68 7.11 9.82 0.34
N THR A 69 6.74 10.17 -0.90
CA THR A 69 6.29 11.54 -1.22
C THR A 69 4.78 11.69 -1.28
N GLY A 70 4.06 10.57 -1.40
CA GLY A 70 2.63 10.57 -1.65
C GLY A 70 2.23 10.97 -3.07
N ASN A 71 3.17 11.15 -3.97
CA ASN A 71 2.89 11.51 -5.34
C ASN A 71 2.18 10.37 -6.05
N ARG A 72 1.00 10.68 -6.57
CA ARG A 72 0.21 9.73 -7.34
C ARG A 72 0.50 9.84 -8.82
N MET A 73 0.66 8.70 -9.49
CA MET A 73 1.02 8.65 -10.90
C MET A 73 0.34 7.49 -11.62
N PRO A 74 0.04 7.65 -12.92
CA PRO A 74 -0.49 6.55 -13.73
C PRO A 74 0.62 5.54 -14.04
N GLY A 75 0.24 4.25 -14.10
CA GLY A 75 1.09 3.17 -14.60
C GLY A 75 1.03 3.00 -16.12
N GLY A 76 1.43 1.80 -16.59
CA GLY A 76 1.61 1.48 -18.00
C GLY A 76 2.82 2.18 -18.61
N ARG A 77 3.81 2.59 -17.81
CA ARG A 77 4.94 3.39 -18.29
C ARG A 77 6.21 3.23 -17.46
N TRP A 78 7.31 3.61 -18.05
CA TRP A 78 8.58 3.81 -17.37
C TRP A 78 8.62 5.19 -16.71
N ILE A 79 9.19 5.24 -15.52
CA ILE A 79 9.51 6.46 -14.80
C ILE A 79 11.01 6.48 -14.48
N VAL A 80 11.52 7.66 -14.19
CA VAL A 80 12.91 7.87 -13.79
C VAL A 80 12.95 8.17 -12.30
N SER A 81 13.84 7.50 -11.58
CA SER A 81 14.12 7.75 -10.17
C SER A 81 15.58 8.16 -10.00
N GLU A 82 15.80 9.27 -9.31
CA GLU A 82 17.13 9.79 -8.94
C GLU A 82 17.45 9.48 -7.46
N LYS A 83 16.78 8.47 -6.87
CA LYS A 83 17.02 8.10 -5.47
C LYS A 83 18.44 7.58 -5.28
N LYS A 84 19.02 7.97 -4.16
CA LYS A 84 20.35 7.52 -3.75
C LYS A 84 20.30 6.14 -3.08
N LEU A 85 21.48 5.56 -2.84
CA LEU A 85 21.62 4.23 -2.20
C LEU A 85 21.02 4.12 -0.79
N ASP A 86 20.82 5.24 -0.10
CA ASP A 86 20.18 5.30 1.21
C ASP A 86 18.65 5.28 1.16
N LYS A 87 18.06 5.23 -0.05
CA LYS A 87 16.62 5.24 -0.29
C LYS A 87 16.20 4.06 -1.15
N ILE A 88 15.08 3.47 -0.80
CA ILE A 88 14.45 2.43 -1.62
C ILE A 88 13.14 3.00 -2.18
N PRO A 89 13.02 3.22 -3.51
CA PRO A 89 11.76 3.59 -4.12
C PRO A 89 10.70 2.54 -3.88
N LEU A 90 9.58 2.94 -3.28
CA LEU A 90 8.43 2.11 -2.99
C LEU A 90 7.17 2.73 -3.60
N TYR A 91 6.36 1.92 -4.25
CA TYR A 91 5.11 2.37 -4.88
C TYR A 91 3.94 1.51 -4.43
N LEU A 92 2.93 2.15 -3.83
CA LEU A 92 1.70 1.50 -3.41
C LEU A 92 0.75 1.36 -4.60
N ARG A 93 0.37 0.12 -4.89
CA ARG A 93 -0.56 -0.22 -5.97
C ARG A 93 -1.97 0.31 -5.67
N GLU A 94 -2.74 0.61 -6.71
CA GLU A 94 -4.14 0.99 -6.57
C GLU A 94 -5.00 -0.09 -5.93
N ASN A 95 -6.02 0.35 -5.21
CA ASN A 95 -6.95 -0.49 -4.46
C ASN A 95 -6.22 -1.46 -3.53
N ARG A 96 -5.15 -0.93 -2.89
CA ARG A 96 -4.37 -1.62 -1.87
C ARG A 96 -4.10 -0.69 -0.70
N MET A 97 -3.87 -1.31 0.44
CA MET A 97 -3.47 -0.62 1.66
C MET A 97 -2.33 -1.35 2.37
N ILE A 98 -1.63 -0.62 3.21
CA ILE A 98 -0.54 -1.15 4.04
C ILE A 98 -0.75 -0.68 5.47
N PRO A 99 -1.01 -1.58 6.42
CA PRO A 99 -0.98 -1.26 7.83
C PRO A 99 0.47 -1.12 8.29
N THR A 100 0.77 0.03 8.85
CA THR A 100 2.06 0.36 9.47
C THR A 100 1.86 0.60 10.95
N LEU A 101 2.95 0.51 11.72
CA LEU A 101 2.90 0.93 13.12
C LEU A 101 2.96 2.46 13.19
N LEU A 102 2.20 3.04 14.11
CA LEU A 102 2.19 4.49 14.31
C LEU A 102 3.56 4.98 14.83
N GLU A 103 4.18 4.20 15.68
CA GLU A 103 5.51 4.42 16.23
C GLU A 103 6.40 3.19 15.93
N ALA A 104 7.66 3.41 15.59
CA ALA A 104 8.61 2.34 15.36
C ALA A 104 9.06 1.75 16.72
N PRO A 105 8.67 0.52 17.09
CA PRO A 105 9.09 -0.09 18.34
C PRO A 105 10.53 -0.56 18.25
N MET A 106 11.20 -0.63 19.39
CA MET A 106 12.56 -1.21 19.51
C MET A 106 12.59 -2.71 19.23
N HIS A 107 11.46 -3.38 19.43
CA HIS A 107 11.27 -4.81 19.18
C HIS A 107 9.79 -5.05 18.79
N ILE A 108 9.53 -6.19 18.16
CA ILE A 108 8.16 -6.64 17.89
C ILE A 108 7.56 -7.09 19.20
N GLY A 109 6.49 -6.42 19.65
CA GLY A 109 5.78 -6.73 20.88
C GLY A 109 4.67 -7.76 20.69
N GLU A 110 4.00 -8.10 21.78
CA GLU A 110 2.86 -9.03 21.80
C GLU A 110 1.52 -8.34 21.38
N GLU A 111 1.56 -7.05 21.08
CA GLU A 111 0.37 -6.27 20.74
C GLU A 111 0.05 -6.36 19.25
N ASN A 112 -0.96 -7.13 18.92
CA ASN A 112 -1.41 -7.36 17.55
C ASN A 112 -2.37 -6.25 17.09
N PHE A 113 -2.17 -5.74 15.86
CA PHE A 113 -3.05 -4.75 15.19
C PHE A 113 -3.43 -3.54 16.05
N ARG A 114 -2.58 -3.11 16.98
CA ARG A 114 -2.86 -1.97 17.85
C ARG A 114 -2.20 -0.69 17.35
N ARG A 115 -2.95 0.42 17.46
CA ARG A 115 -2.50 1.78 17.12
C ARG A 115 -1.84 1.86 15.74
N LEU A 116 -2.52 1.32 14.74
CA LEU A 116 -2.01 1.29 13.38
C LEU A 116 -2.22 2.63 12.67
N ARG A 117 -1.30 2.96 11.79
CA ARG A 117 -1.50 3.87 10.66
C ARG A 117 -1.73 3.01 9.42
N VAL A 118 -2.82 3.25 8.71
CA VAL A 118 -3.10 2.58 7.43
C VAL A 118 -2.88 3.55 6.30
N VAL A 119 -1.98 3.20 5.38
CA VAL A 119 -1.74 3.95 4.13
C VAL A 119 -2.45 3.24 3.00
N MET A 120 -3.30 3.94 2.25
CA MET A 120 -4.10 3.34 1.18
C MET A 120 -4.11 4.17 -0.10
N ASN A 121 -4.18 3.48 -1.24
CA ASN A 121 -4.39 4.07 -2.56
C ASN A 121 -5.72 3.56 -3.13
N VAL A 122 -6.75 4.40 -3.11
CA VAL A 122 -8.12 4.01 -3.45
C VAL A 122 -8.57 4.67 -4.75
N THR A 123 -8.96 3.87 -5.72
CA THR A 123 -9.56 4.34 -6.98
C THR A 123 -11.03 3.98 -7.08
N ASP A 124 -11.42 2.84 -6.49
CA ASP A 124 -12.78 2.30 -6.54
C ASP A 124 -13.09 1.53 -5.25
N ARG A 125 -12.92 0.24 -5.23
CA ARG A 125 -13.21 -0.65 -4.11
C ARG A 125 -12.02 -1.54 -3.79
N MET A 126 -11.78 -1.77 -2.51
CA MET A 126 -10.82 -2.76 -2.05
C MET A 126 -11.28 -3.46 -0.78
N GLU A 127 -10.80 -4.68 -0.62
CA GLU A 127 -10.92 -5.48 0.58
C GLU A 127 -9.63 -6.29 0.76
N GLN A 128 -9.06 -6.26 1.95
CA GLN A 128 -7.85 -7.01 2.28
C GLN A 128 -7.97 -7.62 3.68
N VAL A 129 -7.34 -8.79 3.82
CA VAL A 129 -7.24 -9.52 5.10
C VAL A 129 -5.79 -9.52 5.53
N TYR A 130 -5.56 -9.24 6.80
CA TYR A 130 -4.25 -9.23 7.42
C TYR A 130 -4.19 -10.23 8.56
N TYR A 131 -3.01 -10.78 8.76
CA TYR A 131 -2.73 -11.77 9.80
C TYR A 131 -1.63 -11.25 10.72
N ASP A 132 -1.78 -11.48 12.01
CA ASP A 132 -0.78 -11.13 13.00
C ASP A 132 -0.91 -12.07 14.22
N ASP A 133 -0.01 -13.04 14.30
CA ASP A 133 0.13 -14.01 15.39
C ASP A 133 -1.21 -14.60 15.88
N GLY A 134 -1.93 -15.26 14.97
CA GLY A 134 -3.21 -15.92 15.25
C GLY A 134 -4.42 -14.98 15.24
N VAL A 135 -4.25 -13.68 15.07
CA VAL A 135 -5.33 -12.72 14.93
C VAL A 135 -5.52 -12.35 13.45
N THR A 136 -6.76 -12.19 13.05
CA THR A 136 -7.12 -11.77 11.69
C THR A 136 -7.76 -10.39 11.75
N GLY A 137 -7.22 -9.47 10.96
CA GLY A 137 -7.79 -8.16 10.71
C GLY A 137 -8.35 -8.07 9.30
N LYS A 138 -9.50 -7.39 9.13
CA LYS A 138 -10.07 -7.09 7.83
C LYS A 138 -10.15 -5.59 7.63
N ALA A 139 -9.88 -5.18 6.41
CA ALA A 139 -9.94 -3.78 6.03
C ALA A 139 -10.62 -3.66 4.66
N ALA A 140 -11.58 -2.76 4.54
CA ALA A 140 -12.24 -2.48 3.28
C ALA A 140 -12.38 -0.99 3.05
N ALA A 141 -12.37 -0.57 1.78
CA ALA A 141 -12.69 0.80 1.41
C ALA A 141 -13.48 0.84 0.11
N VAL A 142 -14.40 1.80 0.02
CA VAL A 142 -15.20 2.10 -1.17
C VAL A 142 -15.12 3.59 -1.44
N LEU A 143 -14.77 3.96 -2.67
CA LEU A 143 -14.70 5.33 -3.14
C LEU A 143 -15.71 5.54 -4.28
N GLY A 144 -16.66 6.41 -4.08
CA GLY A 144 -17.66 6.72 -5.11
C GLY A 144 -18.46 7.96 -4.78
N GLY A 145 -18.89 8.73 -5.80
CA GLY A 145 -19.74 9.91 -5.63
C GLY A 145 -19.18 10.97 -4.68
N GLY A 146 -17.86 11.13 -4.62
CA GLY A 146 -17.20 12.06 -3.68
C GLY A 146 -17.25 11.62 -2.23
N GLN A 147 -17.52 10.34 -1.96
CA GLN A 147 -17.57 9.75 -0.64
C GLN A 147 -16.56 8.62 -0.52
N LEU A 148 -15.83 8.58 0.59
CA LEU A 148 -14.92 7.52 0.96
C LEU A 148 -15.47 6.82 2.20
N GLU A 149 -15.79 5.55 2.07
CA GLU A 149 -16.19 4.69 3.18
C GLU A 149 -15.08 3.69 3.49
N ILE A 150 -14.66 3.62 4.74
CA ILE A 150 -13.60 2.73 5.21
C ILE A 150 -14.12 1.95 6.40
N SER A 151 -13.85 0.66 6.43
CA SER A 151 -14.14 -0.19 7.56
C SER A 151 -12.94 -1.05 7.95
N PHE A 152 -12.76 -1.21 9.24
CA PHE A 152 -11.78 -2.11 9.85
C PHE A 152 -12.49 -3.02 10.84
N GLU A 153 -12.16 -4.31 10.80
CA GLU A 153 -12.62 -5.32 11.73
C GLU A 153 -11.39 -6.03 12.32
N GLY A 154 -11.33 -6.16 13.64
CA GLY A 154 -10.20 -6.80 14.33
C GLY A 154 -8.89 -6.02 14.28
N MET A 155 -8.93 -4.72 13.95
CA MET A 155 -7.76 -3.83 13.85
C MET A 155 -8.04 -2.52 14.59
N ASP A 156 -7.12 -2.09 15.45
CA ASP A 156 -7.16 -0.77 16.10
C ASP A 156 -6.38 0.23 15.23
N VAL A 157 -7.10 1.01 14.44
CA VAL A 157 -6.54 1.98 13.50
C VAL A 157 -6.70 3.39 14.06
N ALA A 158 -5.58 3.99 14.45
CA ALA A 158 -5.53 5.35 14.99
C ALA A 158 -5.51 6.43 13.90
N GLU A 159 -4.95 6.11 12.71
CA GLU A 159 -4.81 7.08 11.63
C GLU A 159 -4.91 6.40 10.27
N VAL A 160 -5.59 7.05 9.35
CA VAL A 160 -5.66 6.64 7.94
C VAL A 160 -5.08 7.74 7.06
N VAL A 161 -4.16 7.34 6.16
CA VAL A 161 -3.61 8.18 5.10
C VAL A 161 -4.14 7.64 3.77
N ALA A 162 -5.10 8.34 3.17
CA ALA A 162 -5.75 7.89 1.95
C ALA A 162 -5.37 8.76 0.75
N TYR A 163 -4.86 8.11 -0.31
CA TYR A 163 -4.67 8.70 -1.62
C TYR A 163 -5.80 8.25 -2.52
N CYS A 164 -6.62 9.19 -2.98
CA CYS A 164 -7.87 8.89 -3.68
C CYS A 164 -7.81 9.22 -5.17
N GLY A 165 -8.46 8.39 -6.00
CA GLY A 165 -8.54 8.57 -7.45
C GLY A 165 -9.41 9.72 -7.89
N GLN A 166 -10.26 10.22 -7.01
CA GLN A 166 -11.19 11.31 -7.25
C GLN A 166 -11.28 12.21 -6.01
N GLU A 167 -11.88 13.37 -6.17
CA GLU A 167 -12.10 14.27 -5.05
C GLU A 167 -13.06 13.68 -4.01
N VAL A 168 -12.72 13.83 -2.72
CA VAL A 168 -13.53 13.34 -1.61
C VAL A 168 -14.06 14.52 -0.80
N HIS A 169 -15.37 14.58 -0.63
CA HIS A 169 -16.07 15.60 0.15
C HIS A 169 -16.56 15.09 1.49
N ARG A 170 -16.76 13.77 1.61
CA ARG A 170 -17.22 13.10 2.82
C ARG A 170 -16.43 11.83 3.06
N ALA A 171 -16.07 11.56 4.30
CA ALA A 171 -15.41 10.32 4.69
C ALA A 171 -16.11 9.70 5.90
N PHE A 172 -16.16 8.37 5.90
CA PHE A 172 -16.72 7.57 6.98
C PHE A 172 -15.73 6.50 7.38
N LEU A 173 -15.54 6.34 8.68
CA LEU A 173 -14.70 5.33 9.28
C LEU A 173 -15.58 4.46 10.20
N ASN A 174 -15.69 3.17 9.90
CA ASN A 174 -16.58 2.23 10.59
C ASN A 174 -18.03 2.76 10.70
N GLY A 175 -18.56 3.33 9.61
CA GLY A 175 -19.90 3.90 9.54
C GLY A 175 -20.08 5.27 10.22
N LYS A 176 -19.06 5.80 10.89
CA LYS A 176 -19.10 7.13 11.52
C LYS A 176 -18.43 8.15 10.61
N LYS A 177 -19.10 9.31 10.42
CA LYS A 177 -18.51 10.43 9.68
C LYS A 177 -17.27 10.93 10.42
N CYS A 178 -16.16 11.07 9.68
CA CYS A 178 -14.92 11.59 10.21
C CYS A 178 -14.53 12.91 9.53
N GLU A 179 -13.67 13.65 10.22
CA GLU A 179 -13.08 14.88 9.69
C GLU A 179 -12.00 14.55 8.66
N ILE A 180 -11.98 15.31 7.57
CA ILE A 180 -10.99 15.19 6.51
C ILE A 180 -9.99 16.32 6.66
N ARG A 181 -8.74 15.98 6.96
CA ARG A 181 -7.61 16.90 6.86
C ARG A 181 -6.83 16.59 5.60
N ARG A 182 -6.51 17.63 4.82
CA ARG A 182 -5.73 17.46 3.57
C ARG A 182 -4.28 17.83 3.81
N GLU A 183 -3.37 16.95 3.42
CA GLU A 183 -1.92 17.21 3.41
C GLU A 183 -1.34 16.80 2.04
N GLY A 184 -1.06 17.80 1.19
CA GLY A 184 -0.68 17.55 -0.19
C GLY A 184 -1.75 16.75 -0.94
N SER A 185 -1.40 15.58 -1.46
CA SER A 185 -2.31 14.65 -2.14
C SER A 185 -3.01 13.67 -1.21
N ALA A 186 -2.65 13.64 0.07
CA ALA A 186 -3.21 12.73 1.05
C ALA A 186 -4.41 13.31 1.78
N LEU A 187 -5.35 12.45 2.13
CA LEU A 187 -6.41 12.69 3.09
C LEU A 187 -6.02 12.01 4.41
N LEU A 188 -5.93 12.77 5.47
CA LEU A 188 -5.71 12.26 6.82
C LEU A 188 -7.06 12.15 7.53
N LEU A 189 -7.37 10.95 8.01
CA LEU A 189 -8.58 10.65 8.74
C LEU A 189 -8.18 10.07 10.10
N LYS A 190 -8.79 10.57 11.16
CA LYS A 190 -8.60 10.05 12.52
C LYS A 190 -9.90 9.45 13.03
N GLY A 191 -9.77 8.30 13.66
CA GLY A 191 -10.87 7.58 14.29
C GLY A 191 -11.25 8.19 15.65
#